data_268cec65a1ac0a01610dcd53b09de8dd
#
_entry.id   268cec65a1ac0a01610dcd53b09de8dd
#
_cell.length_a   1.000
_cell.length_b   1.000
_cell.length_c   1.000
_cell.angle_alpha   90.00
_cell.angle_beta   90.00
_cell.angle_gamma   90.00
#
_symmetry.space_group_name_H-M   'P 1'
#
loop_
_entity.id
_entity.type
_entity.pdbx_description
1 polymer ?
#
loop_
_entity_poly.entity_id
_entity_poly.type
_entity_poly.pdbx_seq_one_letter_code
_entity_poly.pdbx_strand_id
1 'polypeptide(L)'
;EITNGECIMANEIKAKQETSLALFGDDVSKGFENMTQEDMALPFVRILGQLSPQVTEGDAKYIEGAKPGMVYNTVTSELFDGKKGIKIIPCYYKKDYPEWSDRGDGPGAPVAVHLPNSPVITTGKRDGSKIRLPNGNYLEETASYYVMIETKTGGFTPALITMKSTQLNVSKKWNSMMKTIQIADGNGGFAIPPMHGVVYNLASVLQKNDKGSWYGWSV
;
A
#
# COMPACT_ATOMS: atom_id res chain seq x y z
N GLU A 1 37.04 9.88 14.32
CA GLU A 1 37.32 8.60 15.04
C GLU A 1 36.02 7.85 15.13
N ILE A 2 35.82 6.85 14.24
CA ILE A 2 34.71 5.89 14.34
C ILE A 2 35.10 4.95 15.48
N THR A 3 34.30 4.94 16.52
CA THR A 3 34.59 4.13 17.71
C THR A 3 34.49 2.64 17.39
N ASN A 4 35.43 1.83 17.88
CA ASN A 4 35.52 0.38 17.69
C ASN A 4 34.24 -0.41 17.98
N GLY A 5 33.27 0.17 18.72
CA GLY A 5 32.00 -0.45 19.04
C GLY A 5 31.01 -0.54 17.87
N GLU A 6 30.95 0.45 16.98
CA GLU A 6 30.05 0.45 15.83
C GLU A 6 30.47 -0.54 14.73
N CYS A 7 31.78 -0.74 14.57
CA CYS A 7 32.31 -1.71 13.62
C CYS A 7 32.07 -3.17 14.05
N ILE A 8 32.06 -3.44 15.35
CA ILE A 8 31.81 -4.78 15.91
C ILE A 8 30.32 -5.14 15.73
N MET A 9 29.39 -4.23 16.03
CA MET A 9 27.95 -4.45 15.89
C MET A 9 27.55 -4.65 14.42
N ALA A 10 28.12 -3.89 13.48
CA ALA A 10 27.86 -4.07 12.05
C ALA A 10 28.36 -5.42 11.51
N ASN A 11 29.49 -5.89 12.00
CA ASN A 11 30.03 -7.21 11.64
C ASN A 11 29.24 -8.38 12.27
N GLU A 12 28.75 -8.24 13.51
CA GLU A 12 27.89 -9.25 14.14
C GLU A 12 26.53 -9.37 13.45
N ILE A 13 25.94 -8.26 12.99
CA ILE A 13 24.68 -8.27 12.23
C ILE A 13 24.88 -8.94 10.86
N LYS A 14 25.97 -8.65 10.15
CA LYS A 14 26.33 -9.31 8.88
C LYS A 14 26.59 -10.81 9.08
N ALA A 15 27.39 -11.18 10.06
CA ALA A 15 27.66 -12.59 10.38
C ALA A 15 26.40 -13.38 10.75
N LYS A 16 25.45 -12.75 11.47
CA LYS A 16 24.17 -13.38 11.83
C LYS A 16 23.23 -13.55 10.63
N GLN A 17 23.24 -12.63 9.67
CA GLN A 17 22.47 -12.77 8.42
C GLN A 17 23.05 -13.81 7.48
N GLU A 18 24.37 -13.88 7.32
CA GLU A 18 25.02 -14.90 6.52
C GLU A 18 24.83 -16.31 7.10
N THR A 19 24.80 -16.46 8.41
CA THR A 19 24.59 -17.75 9.10
C THR A 19 23.15 -18.26 8.93
N SER A 20 22.13 -17.39 8.82
CA SER A 20 20.73 -17.83 8.65
C SER A 20 20.41 -18.32 7.24
N LEU A 21 21.02 -17.76 6.21
CA LEU A 21 20.87 -18.22 4.82
C LEU A 21 21.71 -19.48 4.55
N ALA A 22 22.89 -19.61 5.17
CA ALA A 22 23.74 -20.78 5.05
C ALA A 22 23.10 -22.07 5.61
N LEU A 23 22.12 -21.94 6.53
CA LEU A 23 21.36 -23.09 7.04
C LEU A 23 20.49 -23.77 5.99
N PHE A 24 20.06 -23.06 4.95
CA PHE A 24 19.19 -23.59 3.91
C PHE A 24 19.94 -23.96 2.63
N GLY A 25 21.18 -23.45 2.44
CA GLY A 25 22.03 -23.76 1.28
C GLY A 25 21.26 -23.65 -0.04
N ASP A 26 21.29 -24.73 -0.84
CA ASP A 26 20.58 -24.81 -2.11
C ASP A 26 19.06 -25.04 -1.98
N ASP A 27 18.55 -25.16 -0.74
CA ASP A 27 17.12 -25.36 -0.47
C ASP A 27 16.34 -24.05 -0.37
N VAL A 28 17.00 -22.90 -0.54
CA VAL A 28 16.33 -21.60 -0.62
C VAL A 28 15.34 -21.62 -1.79
N SER A 29 14.07 -21.33 -1.48
CA SER A 29 12.93 -21.35 -2.43
C SER A 29 12.41 -22.73 -2.86
N LYS A 30 12.93 -23.84 -2.36
CA LYS A 30 12.33 -25.15 -2.59
C LYS A 30 10.96 -25.28 -1.90
N GLY A 31 10.06 -26.02 -2.52
CA GLY A 31 8.70 -26.26 -2.03
C GLY A 31 7.65 -25.25 -2.56
N PHE A 32 8.07 -24.27 -3.36
CA PHE A 32 7.18 -23.29 -4.00
C PHE A 32 6.93 -23.57 -5.49
N GLU A 33 7.45 -24.68 -6.04
CA GLU A 33 7.48 -24.99 -7.47
C GLU A 33 6.08 -25.08 -8.10
N ASN A 34 5.08 -25.47 -7.31
CA ASN A 34 3.70 -25.62 -7.77
C ASN A 34 2.81 -24.44 -7.34
N MET A 35 3.35 -23.42 -6.65
CA MET A 35 2.59 -22.26 -6.20
C MET A 35 2.47 -21.23 -7.31
N THR A 36 1.25 -20.84 -7.62
CA THR A 36 0.92 -19.82 -8.62
C THR A 36 0.47 -18.52 -7.96
N GLN A 37 0.25 -17.46 -8.74
CA GLN A 37 -0.28 -16.20 -8.21
C GLN A 37 -1.70 -16.34 -7.65
N GLU A 38 -2.48 -17.32 -8.13
CA GLU A 38 -3.84 -17.59 -7.66
C GLU A 38 -3.85 -18.22 -6.25
N ASP A 39 -2.76 -18.85 -5.87
CA ASP A 39 -2.59 -19.45 -4.54
C ASP A 39 -2.13 -18.43 -3.48
N MET A 40 -1.84 -17.18 -3.88
CA MET A 40 -1.32 -16.14 -2.99
C MET A 40 -2.35 -15.07 -2.70
N ALA A 41 -2.50 -14.72 -1.43
CA ALA A 41 -3.30 -13.56 -1.04
C ALA A 41 -2.59 -12.27 -1.42
N LEU A 42 -3.33 -11.31 -1.99
CA LEU A 42 -2.79 -10.00 -2.34
C LEU A 42 -2.59 -9.16 -1.05
N PRO A 43 -1.34 -8.76 -0.73
CA PRO A 43 -1.05 -8.01 0.49
C PRO A 43 -1.46 -6.55 0.34
N PHE A 44 -2.64 -6.19 0.86
CA PHE A 44 -3.03 -4.78 0.97
C PHE A 44 -2.35 -4.12 2.15
N VAL A 45 -1.89 -2.88 1.94
CA VAL A 45 -1.47 -1.99 3.01
C VAL A 45 -2.53 -0.91 3.20
N ARG A 46 -3.08 -0.84 4.40
CA ARG A 46 -4.22 0.02 4.74
C ARG A 46 -3.94 0.82 6.01
N ILE A 47 -4.57 1.99 6.13
CA ILE A 47 -4.62 2.74 7.37
C ILE A 47 -5.80 2.23 8.19
N LEU A 48 -5.58 1.91 9.45
CA LEU A 48 -6.63 1.54 10.38
C LEU A 48 -7.45 2.77 10.78
N GLY A 49 -8.75 2.67 10.60
CA GLY A 49 -9.72 3.66 11.10
C GLY A 49 -10.22 3.32 12.50
N GLN A 50 -11.05 4.19 13.07
CA GLN A 50 -11.66 3.96 14.41
C GLN A 50 -12.57 2.74 14.45
N LEU A 51 -13.23 2.39 13.34
CA LEU A 51 -14.14 1.26 13.22
C LEU A 51 -13.51 0.05 12.53
N SER A 52 -12.18 0.02 12.41
CA SER A 52 -11.50 -1.15 11.83
C SER A 52 -11.57 -2.32 12.80
N PRO A 53 -11.94 -3.55 12.34
CA PRO A 53 -12.00 -4.74 13.19
C PRO A 53 -10.73 -4.98 14.00
N GLN A 54 -9.56 -4.64 13.42
CA GLN A 54 -8.25 -4.82 14.05
C GLN A 54 -8.03 -3.99 15.32
N VAL A 55 -8.78 -2.90 15.50
CA VAL A 55 -8.66 -2.01 16.68
C VAL A 55 -9.79 -2.21 17.70
N THR A 56 -10.77 -3.07 17.36
CA THR A 56 -11.96 -3.31 18.20
C THR A 56 -11.71 -4.55 19.06
N GLU A 57 -11.54 -4.36 20.37
CA GLU A 57 -11.42 -5.47 21.31
C GLU A 57 -12.66 -6.36 21.25
N GLY A 58 -12.46 -7.69 21.20
CA GLY A 58 -13.53 -8.67 21.07
C GLY A 58 -13.92 -9.02 19.63
N ASP A 59 -13.43 -8.31 18.60
CA ASP A 59 -13.58 -8.74 17.21
C ASP A 59 -12.61 -9.90 16.92
N ALA A 60 -13.05 -10.85 16.08
CA ALA A 60 -12.23 -11.99 15.68
C ALA A 60 -10.95 -11.59 14.92
N LYS A 61 -10.89 -10.37 14.38
CA LYS A 61 -9.73 -9.80 13.67
C LYS A 61 -8.95 -8.80 14.52
N TYR A 62 -9.23 -8.71 15.81
CA TYR A 62 -8.50 -7.83 16.72
C TYR A 62 -7.01 -8.17 16.74
N ILE A 63 -6.20 -7.14 16.73
CA ILE A 63 -4.74 -7.27 16.83
C ILE A 63 -4.28 -6.45 18.04
N GLU A 64 -3.62 -7.11 18.98
CA GLU A 64 -3.09 -6.46 20.17
C GLU A 64 -2.14 -5.31 19.81
N GLY A 65 -2.35 -4.16 20.43
CA GLY A 65 -1.58 -2.94 20.16
C GLY A 65 -1.98 -2.17 18.90
N ALA A 66 -2.93 -2.66 18.12
CA ALA A 66 -3.46 -1.92 16.98
C ALA A 66 -4.24 -0.68 17.45
N LYS A 67 -3.99 0.46 16.79
CA LYS A 67 -4.65 1.74 17.07
C LYS A 67 -5.07 2.43 15.78
N PRO A 68 -6.14 3.24 15.81
CA PRO A 68 -6.51 4.06 14.67
C PRO A 68 -5.32 4.93 14.21
N GLY A 69 -5.14 5.03 12.90
CA GLY A 69 -4.02 5.74 12.29
C GLY A 69 -2.76 4.90 12.09
N MET A 70 -2.66 3.70 12.63
CA MET A 70 -1.57 2.78 12.28
C MET A 70 -1.76 2.22 10.87
N VAL A 71 -0.66 1.85 10.26
CA VAL A 71 -0.64 1.18 8.95
C VAL A 71 -0.57 -0.33 9.17
N TYR A 72 -1.35 -1.07 8.43
CA TYR A 72 -1.56 -2.51 8.58
C TYR A 72 -1.39 -3.24 7.24
N ASN A 73 -0.62 -4.33 7.25
CA ASN A 73 -0.51 -5.26 6.13
C ASN A 73 -1.49 -6.42 6.33
N THR A 74 -2.39 -6.65 5.36
CA THR A 74 -3.48 -7.62 5.50
C THR A 74 -3.04 -9.08 5.44
N VAL A 75 -1.86 -9.38 4.93
CA VAL A 75 -1.31 -10.75 4.80
C VAL A 75 -0.41 -11.08 5.98
N THR A 76 0.56 -10.21 6.28
CA THR A 76 1.53 -10.47 7.34
C THR A 76 1.01 -10.08 8.72
N SER A 77 -0.13 -9.39 8.81
CA SER A 77 -0.67 -8.78 10.03
C SER A 77 0.29 -7.77 10.69
N GLU A 78 1.30 -7.31 9.97
CA GLU A 78 2.29 -6.38 10.47
C GLU A 78 1.68 -4.98 10.65
N LEU A 79 1.96 -4.38 11.81
CA LEU A 79 1.53 -3.02 12.18
C LEU A 79 2.72 -2.07 12.14
N PHE A 80 2.55 -0.92 11.50
CA PHE A 80 3.55 0.15 11.45
C PHE A 80 3.00 1.41 12.12
N ASP A 81 3.88 2.19 12.73
CA ASP A 81 3.52 3.51 13.27
C ASP A 81 3.14 4.45 12.12
N GLY A 82 1.85 4.78 12.01
CA GLY A 82 1.35 5.61 10.93
C GLY A 82 1.93 7.04 10.93
N LYS A 83 2.30 7.59 12.08
CA LYS A 83 2.92 8.93 12.15
C LYS A 83 4.35 8.94 11.61
N LYS A 84 5.13 7.89 11.90
CA LYS A 84 6.47 7.72 11.32
C LYS A 84 6.39 7.41 9.82
N GLY A 85 5.31 6.76 9.41
CA GLY A 85 5.13 6.29 8.04
C GLY A 85 5.91 5.01 7.75
N ILE A 86 5.78 4.59 6.50
CA ILE A 86 6.49 3.43 5.95
C ILE A 86 7.26 3.84 4.70
N LYS A 87 8.44 3.28 4.52
CA LYS A 87 9.21 3.48 3.28
C LYS A 87 8.66 2.59 2.18
N ILE A 88 8.46 3.19 1.02
CA ILE A 88 7.79 2.58 -0.12
C ILE A 88 8.57 2.87 -1.39
N ILE A 89 8.73 1.84 -2.21
CA ILE A 89 9.20 1.95 -3.59
C ILE A 89 8.01 1.69 -4.50
N PRO A 90 7.45 2.69 -5.21
CA PRO A 90 6.36 2.48 -6.16
C PRO A 90 6.90 1.75 -7.40
N CYS A 91 6.24 0.68 -7.81
CA CYS A 91 6.64 -0.14 -8.97
C CYS A 91 5.70 0.03 -10.15
N TYR A 92 4.40 0.14 -9.89
CA TYR A 92 3.40 0.27 -10.94
C TYR A 92 2.16 1.02 -10.42
N TYR A 93 1.58 1.85 -11.28
CA TYR A 93 0.35 2.60 -11.02
C TYR A 93 -0.75 2.18 -11.97
N LYS A 94 -1.94 1.95 -11.42
CA LYS A 94 -3.15 1.65 -12.19
C LYS A 94 -4.30 2.50 -11.65
N LYS A 95 -5.14 3.00 -12.55
CA LYS A 95 -6.43 3.59 -12.22
C LYS A 95 -7.53 2.76 -12.82
N ASP A 96 -8.52 2.42 -12.03
CA ASP A 96 -9.70 1.67 -12.45
C ASP A 96 -10.95 2.11 -11.67
N TYR A 97 -12.08 1.51 -12.04
CA TYR A 97 -13.40 1.81 -11.50
C TYR A 97 -14.05 0.48 -11.07
N PRO A 98 -13.77 -0.03 -9.86
CA PRO A 98 -14.50 -1.16 -9.32
C PRO A 98 -15.98 -0.84 -9.21
N GLU A 99 -16.81 -1.78 -9.69
CA GLU A 99 -18.28 -1.76 -9.56
C GLU A 99 -18.69 -2.51 -8.31
N TRP A 100 -19.49 -1.88 -7.50
CA TRP A 100 -19.97 -2.41 -6.24
C TRP A 100 -21.50 -2.46 -6.24
N SER A 101 -22.07 -3.52 -5.69
CA SER A 101 -23.48 -3.55 -5.27
C SER A 101 -23.69 -2.60 -4.08
N ASP A 102 -24.92 -2.14 -3.86
CA ASP A 102 -25.24 -1.35 -2.67
C ASP A 102 -25.02 -2.19 -1.39
N ARG A 103 -24.87 -1.49 -0.25
CA ARG A 103 -24.56 -2.13 1.02
C ARG A 103 -25.65 -3.17 1.37
N GLY A 104 -25.22 -4.39 1.63
CA GLY A 104 -26.08 -5.51 2.03
C GLY A 104 -26.39 -6.48 0.91
N ASP A 105 -26.21 -6.12 -0.36
CA ASP A 105 -26.68 -6.91 -1.50
C ASP A 105 -25.57 -7.70 -2.22
N GLY A 106 -24.36 -7.77 -1.66
CA GLY A 106 -23.26 -8.42 -2.37
C GLY A 106 -22.22 -9.11 -1.48
N PRO A 107 -21.34 -9.92 -2.09
CA PRO A 107 -20.36 -10.75 -1.38
C PRO A 107 -19.19 -9.96 -0.75
N GLY A 108 -19.24 -8.62 -0.72
CA GLY A 108 -18.17 -7.78 -0.21
C GLY A 108 -16.96 -7.63 -1.15
N ALA A 109 -17.07 -8.21 -2.35
CA ALA A 109 -16.11 -8.05 -3.45
C ALA A 109 -16.72 -7.20 -4.58
N PRO A 110 -15.92 -6.54 -5.44
CA PRO A 110 -16.44 -5.84 -6.60
C PRO A 110 -17.10 -6.83 -7.57
N VAL A 111 -18.26 -6.43 -8.13
CA VAL A 111 -18.99 -7.20 -9.14
C VAL A 111 -18.19 -7.25 -10.45
N ALA A 112 -17.53 -6.14 -10.79
CA ALA A 112 -16.70 -6.00 -11.97
C ALA A 112 -15.64 -4.90 -11.73
N VAL A 113 -14.63 -4.85 -12.58
CA VAL A 113 -13.61 -3.78 -12.58
C VAL A 113 -13.53 -3.18 -13.98
N HIS A 114 -13.83 -1.90 -14.10
CA HIS A 114 -13.85 -1.18 -15.37
C HIS A 114 -12.58 -0.34 -15.55
N LEU A 115 -12.05 -0.33 -16.77
CA LEU A 115 -10.95 0.56 -17.15
C LEU A 115 -11.45 2.01 -17.32
N PRO A 116 -10.56 3.02 -17.25
CA PRO A 116 -10.95 4.44 -17.38
C PRO A 116 -11.68 4.83 -18.66
N ASN A 117 -11.50 4.06 -19.72
CA ASN A 117 -12.15 4.26 -21.03
C ASN A 117 -13.42 3.42 -21.24
N SER A 118 -13.88 2.71 -20.20
CA SER A 118 -15.08 1.89 -20.28
C SER A 118 -16.33 2.75 -20.53
N PRO A 119 -17.17 2.41 -21.53
CA PRO A 119 -18.44 3.11 -21.78
C PRO A 119 -19.39 3.04 -20.59
N VAL A 120 -19.29 2.04 -19.73
CA VAL A 120 -20.12 1.90 -18.50
C VAL A 120 -20.01 3.14 -17.61
N ILE A 121 -18.84 3.78 -17.56
CA ILE A 121 -18.62 4.98 -16.73
C ILE A 121 -19.53 6.13 -17.17
N THR A 122 -19.79 6.25 -18.49
CA THR A 122 -20.62 7.32 -19.05
C THR A 122 -22.12 7.10 -18.88
N THR A 123 -22.56 5.88 -18.59
CA THR A 123 -23.96 5.57 -18.32
C THR A 123 -24.42 5.95 -16.92
N GLY A 124 -23.48 6.16 -16.01
CA GLY A 124 -23.76 6.48 -14.64
C GLY A 124 -23.91 7.99 -14.35
N LYS A 125 -24.56 8.30 -13.25
CA LYS A 125 -24.66 9.67 -12.71
C LYS A 125 -23.73 9.85 -11.52
N ARG A 126 -22.96 10.96 -11.51
CA ARG A 126 -22.06 11.27 -10.41
C ARG A 126 -22.85 11.62 -9.14
N ASP A 127 -22.51 10.94 -8.06
CA ASP A 127 -23.03 11.13 -6.72
C ASP A 127 -21.86 11.22 -5.73
N GLY A 128 -21.39 12.43 -5.46
CA GLY A 128 -20.18 12.65 -4.66
C GLY A 128 -18.93 12.01 -5.28
N SER A 129 -18.32 11.10 -4.56
CA SER A 129 -17.14 10.33 -5.02
C SER A 129 -17.50 9.07 -5.81
N LYS A 130 -18.80 8.74 -5.94
CA LYS A 130 -19.30 7.57 -6.63
C LYS A 130 -19.95 7.94 -7.96
N ILE A 131 -20.08 6.96 -8.85
CA ILE A 131 -20.87 7.06 -10.08
C ILE A 131 -21.95 5.98 -9.97
N ARG A 132 -23.21 6.39 -9.82
CA ARG A 132 -24.36 5.51 -9.72
C ARG A 132 -24.75 5.02 -11.09
N LEU A 133 -24.86 3.71 -11.25
CA LEU A 133 -25.26 3.05 -12.47
C LEU A 133 -26.78 2.81 -12.52
N PRO A 134 -27.38 2.68 -13.72
CA PRO A 134 -28.80 2.39 -13.85
C PRO A 134 -29.27 1.08 -13.21
N ASN A 135 -28.36 0.11 -13.04
CA ASN A 135 -28.63 -1.18 -12.39
C ASN A 135 -28.64 -1.14 -10.86
N GLY A 136 -28.48 0.06 -10.24
CA GLY A 136 -28.41 0.24 -8.80
C GLY A 136 -27.00 0.13 -8.21
N ASN A 137 -26.04 -0.42 -8.92
CA ASN A 137 -24.65 -0.49 -8.51
C ASN A 137 -23.98 0.88 -8.55
N TYR A 138 -22.77 0.97 -8.01
CA TYR A 138 -21.96 2.16 -8.14
C TYR A 138 -20.51 1.84 -8.49
N LEU A 139 -19.89 2.75 -9.22
CA LEU A 139 -18.46 2.74 -9.49
C LEU A 139 -17.74 3.65 -8.51
N GLU A 140 -16.55 3.23 -8.07
CA GLU A 140 -15.68 4.04 -7.23
C GLU A 140 -14.31 4.20 -7.90
N GLU A 141 -13.97 5.45 -8.29
CA GLU A 141 -12.64 5.73 -8.86
C GLU A 141 -11.56 5.33 -7.87
N THR A 142 -10.67 4.43 -8.27
CA THR A 142 -9.63 3.86 -7.43
C THR A 142 -8.26 3.99 -8.11
N ALA A 143 -7.32 4.61 -7.42
CA ALA A 143 -5.92 4.64 -7.78
C ALA A 143 -5.18 3.54 -7.00
N SER A 144 -4.59 2.60 -7.71
CA SER A 144 -3.89 1.44 -7.16
C SER A 144 -2.39 1.55 -7.43
N TYR A 145 -1.59 1.40 -6.39
CA TYR A 145 -0.13 1.40 -6.44
C TYR A 145 0.39 0.03 -6.03
N TYR A 146 1.04 -0.65 -6.94
CA TYR A 146 1.84 -1.83 -6.63
C TYR A 146 3.20 -1.33 -6.16
N VAL A 147 3.58 -1.72 -4.96
CA VAL A 147 4.73 -1.15 -4.25
C VAL A 147 5.56 -2.24 -3.59
N MET A 148 6.81 -1.92 -3.32
CA MET A 148 7.61 -2.64 -2.32
C MET A 148 7.62 -1.82 -1.04
N ILE A 149 7.28 -2.43 0.09
CA ILE A 149 7.31 -1.79 1.42
C ILE A 149 8.46 -2.33 2.24
N GLU A 150 9.13 -1.44 3.00
CA GLU A 150 10.14 -1.85 3.98
C GLU A 150 9.47 -2.60 5.14
N THR A 151 9.97 -3.79 5.45
CA THR A 151 9.53 -4.59 6.60
C THR A 151 10.28 -4.18 7.86
N LYS A 152 9.77 -4.57 9.03
CA LYS A 152 10.45 -4.34 10.31
C LYS A 152 11.83 -5.02 10.41
N THR A 153 12.04 -6.06 9.62
CA THR A 153 13.31 -6.79 9.55
C THR A 153 14.32 -6.18 8.58
N GLY A 154 13.97 -5.06 7.90
CA GLY A 154 14.85 -4.34 6.98
C GLY A 154 14.84 -4.83 5.53
N GLY A 155 14.02 -5.87 5.22
CA GLY A 155 13.78 -6.30 3.84
C GLY A 155 12.65 -5.51 3.18
N PHE A 156 12.38 -5.82 1.90
CA PHE A 156 11.25 -5.27 1.15
C PHE A 156 10.31 -6.39 0.72
N THR A 157 9.01 -6.15 0.82
CA THR A 157 7.98 -7.10 0.38
C THR A 157 6.95 -6.41 -0.53
N PRO A 158 6.42 -7.10 -1.55
CA PRO A 158 5.41 -6.54 -2.42
C PRO A 158 4.11 -6.28 -1.64
N ALA A 159 3.43 -5.18 -2.00
CA ALA A 159 2.15 -4.81 -1.43
C ALA A 159 1.32 -3.97 -2.41
N LEU A 160 0.03 -3.82 -2.11
CA LEU A 160 -0.90 -2.98 -2.85
C LEU A 160 -1.46 -1.89 -1.94
N ILE A 161 -1.37 -0.64 -2.38
CA ILE A 161 -2.00 0.51 -1.76
C ILE A 161 -3.08 1.03 -2.69
N THR A 162 -4.30 1.20 -2.17
CA THR A 162 -5.41 1.79 -2.93
C THR A 162 -5.80 3.13 -2.33
N MET A 163 -5.98 4.12 -3.20
CA MET A 163 -6.44 5.47 -2.84
C MET A 163 -7.74 5.78 -3.59
N LYS A 164 -8.75 6.20 -2.86
CA LYS A 164 -10.10 6.48 -3.39
C LYS A 164 -10.72 7.68 -2.68
N SER A 165 -11.80 8.22 -3.24
CA SER A 165 -12.52 9.37 -2.67
C SER A 165 -11.57 10.54 -2.38
N THR A 166 -11.50 11.03 -1.16
CA THR A 166 -10.63 12.15 -0.74
C THR A 166 -9.15 11.87 -0.97
N GLN A 167 -8.73 10.60 -0.95
CA GLN A 167 -7.34 10.20 -1.15
C GLN A 167 -6.87 10.28 -2.61
N LEU A 168 -7.79 10.45 -3.58
CA LEU A 168 -7.42 10.69 -4.97
C LEU A 168 -6.59 11.97 -5.15
N ASN A 169 -6.78 12.98 -4.30
CA ASN A 169 -5.95 14.19 -4.33
C ASN A 169 -4.51 13.90 -3.88
N VAL A 170 -4.33 13.03 -2.88
CA VAL A 170 -3.00 12.57 -2.46
C VAL A 170 -2.33 11.76 -3.59
N SER A 171 -3.10 10.86 -4.22
CA SER A 171 -2.65 10.11 -5.40
C SER A 171 -2.16 11.04 -6.52
N LYS A 172 -2.95 12.05 -6.88
CA LYS A 172 -2.57 13.03 -7.91
C LYS A 172 -1.28 13.77 -7.54
N LYS A 173 -1.17 14.22 -6.28
CA LYS A 173 0.03 14.89 -5.79
C LYS A 173 1.24 13.96 -5.88
N TRP A 174 1.12 12.71 -5.44
CA TRP A 174 2.21 11.75 -5.50
C TRP A 174 2.64 11.45 -6.94
N ASN A 175 1.68 11.26 -7.85
CA ASN A 175 1.97 11.09 -9.28
C ASN A 175 2.72 12.30 -9.87
N SER A 176 2.33 13.52 -9.49
CA SER A 176 3.04 14.73 -9.91
C SER A 176 4.46 14.78 -9.34
N MET A 177 4.65 14.44 -8.07
CA MET A 177 5.99 14.36 -7.46
C MET A 177 6.89 13.37 -8.21
N MET A 178 6.39 12.18 -8.53
CA MET A 178 7.14 11.17 -9.29
C MET A 178 7.53 11.64 -10.69
N LYS A 179 6.69 12.45 -11.33
CA LYS A 179 6.93 12.98 -12.68
C LYS A 179 7.82 14.22 -12.73
N THR A 180 8.02 14.90 -11.61
CA THR A 180 8.79 16.15 -11.54
C THR A 180 10.14 16.00 -10.85
N ILE A 181 10.38 14.91 -10.12
CA ILE A 181 11.68 14.63 -9.52
C ILE A 181 12.73 14.50 -10.61
N GLN A 182 13.87 15.16 -10.41
CA GLN A 182 15.03 15.10 -11.30
C GLN A 182 16.26 14.65 -10.52
N ILE A 183 17.00 13.74 -11.10
CA ILE A 183 18.29 13.28 -10.60
C ILE A 183 19.37 13.57 -11.64
N ALA A 184 20.61 13.80 -11.18
CA ALA A 184 21.75 13.97 -12.08
C ALA A 184 21.95 12.68 -12.90
N ASP A 185 22.14 12.81 -14.21
CA ASP A 185 22.31 11.69 -15.13
C ASP A 185 23.76 11.20 -15.26
N GLY A 186 24.68 11.83 -14.52
CA GLY A 186 26.11 11.53 -14.56
C GLY A 186 26.86 12.15 -15.72
N ASN A 187 26.17 12.77 -16.71
CA ASN A 187 26.75 13.41 -17.90
C ASN A 187 26.62 14.94 -17.86
N GLY A 188 26.28 15.50 -16.68
CA GLY A 188 26.07 16.93 -16.49
C GLY A 188 24.66 17.41 -16.77
N GLY A 189 23.73 16.50 -17.07
CA GLY A 189 22.31 16.74 -17.24
C GLY A 189 21.48 16.21 -16.07
N PHE A 190 20.14 16.32 -16.24
CA PHE A 190 19.15 15.80 -15.30
C PHE A 190 18.14 14.90 -16.02
N ALA A 191 17.73 13.82 -15.36
CA ALA A 191 16.73 12.89 -15.88
C ALA A 191 15.66 12.60 -14.81
N ILE A 192 14.46 12.28 -15.26
CA ILE A 192 13.40 11.77 -14.40
C ILE A 192 13.69 10.28 -14.14
N PRO A 193 13.88 9.86 -12.88
CA PRO A 193 14.13 8.45 -12.57
C PRO A 193 12.90 7.60 -12.91
N PRO A 194 13.07 6.29 -13.14
CA PRO A 194 11.94 5.38 -13.25
C PRO A 194 11.16 5.38 -11.92
N MET A 195 9.86 4.98 -11.97
CA MET A 195 8.98 4.99 -10.81
C MET A 195 9.59 4.27 -9.58
N HIS A 196 10.28 3.16 -9.81
CA HIS A 196 10.95 2.36 -8.78
C HIS A 196 12.35 2.88 -8.36
N GLY A 197 12.79 3.98 -8.93
CA GLY A 197 14.12 4.57 -8.64
C GLY A 197 14.15 5.49 -7.42
N VAL A 198 13.02 5.71 -6.75
CA VAL A 198 12.91 6.64 -5.61
C VAL A 198 12.12 5.99 -4.47
N VAL A 199 12.64 6.14 -3.27
CA VAL A 199 11.96 5.73 -2.04
C VAL A 199 11.13 6.89 -1.50
N TYR A 200 9.86 6.63 -1.20
CA TYR A 200 8.94 7.59 -0.59
C TYR A 200 8.58 7.15 0.82
N ASN A 201 8.29 8.12 1.68
CA ASN A 201 7.73 7.84 2.99
C ASN A 201 6.22 8.16 2.98
N LEU A 202 5.38 7.15 3.15
CA LEU A 202 3.94 7.32 3.29
C LEU A 202 3.55 7.27 4.77
N ALA A 203 3.04 8.39 5.26
CA ALA A 203 2.55 8.53 6.63
C ALA A 203 1.03 8.59 6.67
N SER A 204 0.47 8.30 7.83
CA SER A 204 -0.94 8.45 8.13
C SER A 204 -1.18 9.76 8.87
N VAL A 205 -2.13 10.57 8.40
CA VAL A 205 -2.51 11.84 9.00
C VAL A 205 -4.01 11.87 9.30
N LEU A 206 -4.36 12.43 10.46
CA LEU A 206 -5.76 12.67 10.81
C LEU A 206 -6.30 13.81 9.96
N GLN A 207 -7.40 13.54 9.26
CA GLN A 207 -8.16 14.50 8.48
C GLN A 207 -9.52 14.73 9.13
N LYS A 208 -10.05 15.93 9.01
CA LYS A 208 -11.34 16.31 9.60
C LYS A 208 -12.11 17.22 8.64
N ASN A 209 -13.42 17.03 8.59
CA ASN A 209 -14.38 17.95 7.98
C ASN A 209 -15.69 17.94 8.79
N ASP A 210 -16.71 18.63 8.30
CA ASP A 210 -18.02 18.74 8.97
C ASP A 210 -18.76 17.40 9.11
N LYS A 211 -18.35 16.35 8.35
CA LYS A 211 -18.94 15.00 8.38
C LYS A 211 -18.21 14.05 9.34
N GLY A 212 -17.07 14.47 9.92
CA GLY A 212 -16.30 13.65 10.86
C GLY A 212 -14.79 13.69 10.63
N SER A 213 -14.10 12.73 11.24
CA SER A 213 -12.64 12.60 11.15
C SER A 213 -12.27 11.21 10.66
N TRP A 214 -11.20 11.14 9.89
CA TRP A 214 -10.63 9.88 9.38
C TRP A 214 -9.14 10.01 9.21
N TYR A 215 -8.46 8.88 9.10
CA TYR A 215 -7.05 8.85 8.75
C TYR A 215 -6.86 8.69 7.25
N GLY A 216 -5.93 9.44 6.68
CA GLY A 216 -5.60 9.39 5.26
C GLY A 216 -4.08 9.40 5.04
N TRP A 217 -3.66 9.02 3.84
CA TRP A 217 -2.26 9.04 3.45
C TRP A 217 -1.72 10.46 3.28
N SER A 218 -0.45 10.63 3.62
CA SER A 218 0.41 11.76 3.27
C SER A 218 1.72 11.22 2.74
N VAL A 219 2.23 11.84 1.66
CA VAL A 219 3.50 11.50 1.00
C VAL A 219 4.49 12.61 1.26
#